data_b9c41d1d4dcbd426228d82178217f8c8
#
_entry.id   b9c41d1d4dcbd426228d82178217f8c8
#
_cell.length_a   1.000
_cell.length_b   1.000
_cell.length_c   1.000
_cell.angle_alpha   90.00
_cell.angle_beta   90.00
_cell.angle_gamma   90.00
#
_symmetry.space_group_name_H-M   'P 1'
#
loop_
_entity.id
_entity.type
_entity.pdbx_description
1 polymer ?
#
loop_
_entity_poly.entity_id
_entity_poly.type
_entity_poly.pdbx_seq_one_letter_code
_entity_poly.pdbx_strand_id
1 'polypeptide(L)'
;MNEFEKHGIKKSDSSEGPPSFDHQEKRDNVLPEVENRGANNLNAVFENPLAGIPREQLFRDVEEFCSRYGLMADLGVFQKGALISQSPESATSLPELDEIEREALTREHTHKWSQPWQLYFLAIMCSLAAAVQGMDETVNNGAQAIYLKRLGIENSDNLTGLVVGAPYLACAILGCWLTEPLNRVFARRGTIFISCLIAAVASIWEGVCNSWVNLFIARFVLGLGIGSKSTTVPIYAAECSPAPIRGALVMMWQMWTAFGIMLGNIMGVAFMNVGNDLNWRLMLGSTVVLPLIVCAQVYICPESPRWLIQHDKIEKAYESFKILRPTDIQAARDLYYAYVAVQLERKINKGKNFFTMFLELFTVPRNRRATLASWIVMFMQQFCGVNVIAYYSTTIFQDSGYSLSTALLASMGTGILNWVFALPAVFTIDTWGRRNLLLFTFPFLAIFLFWSGFSFWIEPDVPDSKKRVAMVTAGMYLFEVFYSPGEGPVPFTYSAEAFPLHVREVGMSWATATTWCFNFILSFTWPHLLSTFKPQGAFGWYAAWCLIGWVLVLLFVPETKALTLEELDQVFSVSTRKHASYQLKSAVWHFRVWILRQKLDPLPKFYQGAEHLAEVGDTASK
;
A
#
# COMPACT_ATOMS: atom_id res chain seq x y z
N MET A 1 61.48 -44.55 37.26
CA MET A 1 61.24 -45.11 38.62
C MET A 1 59.85 -44.74 39.02
N ASN A 2 59.06 -45.78 39.05
CA ASN A 2 57.84 -46.05 39.84
C ASN A 2 56.69 -45.06 39.74
N GLU A 3 55.57 -45.52 39.09
CA GLU A 3 54.55 -46.50 39.56
C GLU A 3 53.84 -46.05 40.84
N PHE A 4 52.56 -45.97 40.73
CA PHE A 4 51.45 -46.63 41.40
C PHE A 4 50.19 -45.73 41.37
N GLU A 5 49.17 -46.15 40.61
CA GLU A 5 47.86 -46.64 41.00
C GLU A 5 47.19 -46.05 42.24
N LYS A 6 45.98 -45.54 42.10
CA LYS A 6 44.74 -46.17 42.54
C LYS A 6 43.48 -45.27 42.48
N HIS A 7 42.46 -45.83 41.88
CA HIS A 7 41.02 -45.85 42.26
C HIS A 7 40.36 -44.58 42.80
N GLY A 8 39.46 -43.96 42.06
CA GLY A 8 38.05 -44.31 42.03
C GLY A 8 37.23 -43.48 42.99
N ILE A 9 36.33 -42.64 42.47
CA ILE A 9 34.98 -42.45 43.00
C ILE A 9 34.19 -41.72 41.91
N LYS A 10 33.11 -42.38 41.45
CA LYS A 10 32.04 -41.77 40.66
C LYS A 10 31.31 -40.73 41.48
N LYS A 11 31.20 -39.51 41.00
CA LYS A 11 30.14 -38.60 41.38
C LYS A 11 29.33 -38.31 40.11
N SER A 12 28.09 -38.73 40.18
CA SER A 12 26.98 -38.30 39.30
C SER A 12 26.74 -36.82 39.55
N ASP A 13 26.96 -35.97 38.57
CA ASP A 13 26.37 -34.62 38.55
C ASP A 13 25.46 -34.52 37.30
N SER A 14 24.18 -34.53 37.63
CA SER A 14 23.10 -34.14 36.75
C SER A 14 23.10 -32.61 36.59
N SER A 15 23.59 -32.11 35.48
CA SER A 15 23.27 -30.75 35.03
C SER A 15 22.97 -30.87 33.54
N GLU A 16 21.67 -31.00 33.21
CA GLU A 16 21.18 -30.81 31.86
C GLU A 16 21.41 -29.35 31.47
N GLY A 17 22.40 -29.13 30.61
CA GLY A 17 22.61 -27.90 29.89
C GLY A 17 21.52 -27.71 28.81
N PRO A 18 21.28 -26.48 28.30
CA PRO A 18 20.26 -26.24 27.31
C PRO A 18 20.52 -27.05 26.03
N PRO A 19 19.48 -27.53 25.32
CA PRO A 19 19.62 -28.42 24.19
C PRO A 19 20.41 -27.74 23.06
N SER A 20 21.51 -28.38 22.72
CA SER A 20 22.45 -27.99 21.68
C SER A 20 21.83 -28.03 20.29
N PHE A 21 22.42 -27.29 19.40
CA PHE A 21 22.21 -26.99 17.99
C PHE A 21 21.86 -28.15 17.01
N ASP A 22 21.66 -29.36 17.46
CA ASP A 22 21.40 -30.55 16.63
C ASP A 22 19.94 -30.66 16.13
N HIS A 23 19.03 -29.81 16.65
CA HIS A 23 17.64 -29.77 16.19
C HIS A 23 17.40 -28.92 14.93
N GLN A 24 18.39 -28.15 14.48
CA GLN A 24 18.27 -27.32 13.29
C GLN A 24 18.52 -28.10 11.98
N GLU A 25 19.41 -29.08 11.99
CA GLU A 25 19.68 -29.91 10.78
C GLU A 25 18.53 -30.83 10.42
N LYS A 26 17.72 -31.27 11.40
CA LYS A 26 16.49 -32.06 11.13
C LYS A 26 15.30 -31.23 10.66
N ARG A 27 15.35 -29.88 10.80
CA ARG A 27 14.31 -29.00 10.29
C ARG A 27 14.33 -28.82 8.77
N ASP A 28 15.47 -29.06 8.13
CA ASP A 28 15.66 -28.79 6.70
C ASP A 28 15.17 -29.91 5.78
N ASN A 29 14.74 -31.07 6.31
CA ASN A 29 14.36 -32.26 5.50
C ASN A 29 12.86 -32.43 5.25
N VAL A 30 12.01 -31.46 5.59
CA VAL A 30 10.54 -31.57 5.51
C VAL A 30 9.96 -31.08 4.17
N LEU A 31 10.77 -30.48 3.32
CA LEU A 31 10.32 -30.13 1.97
C LEU A 31 11.02 -31.03 0.95
N PRO A 32 10.24 -31.64 0.01
CA PRO A 32 10.84 -32.46 -1.03
C PRO A 32 11.83 -31.66 -1.85
N GLU A 33 12.86 -32.32 -2.35
CA GLU A 33 13.92 -31.83 -3.20
C GLU A 33 13.42 -30.81 -4.25
N VAL A 34 13.40 -29.54 -3.86
CA VAL A 34 13.20 -28.41 -4.78
C VAL A 34 14.40 -28.27 -5.72
N GLU A 35 15.53 -28.94 -5.37
CA GLU A 35 16.78 -28.90 -6.13
C GLU A 35 16.70 -29.51 -7.54
N ASN A 36 15.72 -30.40 -7.82
CA ASN A 36 15.59 -31.06 -9.13
C ASN A 36 14.55 -30.44 -10.08
N ARG A 37 13.82 -29.41 -9.64
CA ARG A 37 12.95 -28.65 -10.54
C ARG A 37 13.74 -27.47 -11.06
N GLY A 38 14.35 -27.63 -12.20
CA GLY A 38 15.20 -26.73 -12.95
C GLY A 38 15.27 -25.30 -12.42
N ALA A 39 16.47 -24.84 -12.03
CA ALA A 39 16.78 -23.53 -11.47
C ALA A 39 16.29 -22.31 -12.29
N ASN A 40 15.51 -22.53 -13.32
CA ASN A 40 15.07 -21.51 -14.27
C ASN A 40 13.72 -20.87 -13.98
N ASN A 41 12.96 -21.34 -12.96
CA ASN A 41 11.63 -20.81 -12.72
C ASN A 41 11.26 -20.75 -11.22
N LEU A 42 12.08 -20.03 -10.43
CA LEU A 42 11.83 -19.81 -9.00
C LEU A 42 10.45 -19.19 -8.74
N ASN A 43 9.93 -18.38 -9.66
CA ASN A 43 8.63 -17.73 -9.49
C ASN A 43 7.44 -18.68 -9.71
N ALA A 44 7.54 -19.68 -10.61
CA ALA A 44 6.53 -20.72 -10.74
C ALA A 44 6.38 -21.53 -9.44
N VAL A 45 7.50 -21.81 -8.79
CA VAL A 45 7.50 -22.48 -7.47
C VAL A 45 6.89 -21.58 -6.39
N PHE A 46 7.00 -20.27 -6.51
CA PHE A 46 6.33 -19.31 -5.61
C PHE A 46 4.83 -19.17 -5.91
N GLU A 47 4.42 -19.33 -7.16
CA GLU A 47 3.00 -19.21 -7.53
C GLU A 47 2.19 -20.36 -6.93
N ASN A 48 2.66 -21.59 -7.03
CA ASN A 48 2.08 -22.71 -6.30
C ASN A 48 3.17 -23.70 -5.82
N PRO A 49 3.66 -23.56 -4.57
CA PRO A 49 4.71 -24.40 -4.04
C PRO A 49 4.29 -25.87 -3.87
N LEU A 50 3.01 -26.19 -3.94
CA LEU A 50 2.47 -27.54 -3.83
C LEU A 50 2.26 -28.21 -5.20
N ALA A 51 2.30 -27.46 -6.30
CA ALA A 51 2.06 -27.99 -7.63
C ALA A 51 3.04 -29.13 -7.99
N GLY A 52 2.48 -30.23 -8.52
CA GLY A 52 3.26 -31.39 -9.01
C GLY A 52 3.96 -32.22 -7.93
N ILE A 53 3.64 -32.08 -6.64
CA ILE A 53 4.07 -33.00 -5.58
C ILE A 53 3.24 -34.30 -5.72
N PRO A 54 3.85 -35.51 -5.70
CA PRO A 54 3.08 -36.76 -5.68
C PRO A 54 2.16 -36.83 -4.46
N ARG A 55 0.93 -37.33 -4.65
CA ARG A 55 -0.10 -37.36 -3.59
C ARG A 55 0.36 -38.06 -2.31
N GLU A 56 1.05 -39.17 -2.43
CA GLU A 56 1.56 -39.92 -1.28
C GLU A 56 2.60 -39.13 -0.48
N GLN A 57 3.42 -38.36 -1.17
CA GLN A 57 4.38 -37.49 -0.53
C GLN A 57 3.69 -36.32 0.14
N LEU A 58 2.73 -35.68 -0.53
CA LEU A 58 1.95 -34.57 0.04
C LEU A 58 1.26 -35.01 1.34
N PHE A 59 0.69 -36.21 1.39
CA PHE A 59 0.04 -36.72 2.60
C PHE A 59 1.03 -37.01 3.73
N ARG A 60 2.22 -37.53 3.43
CA ARG A 60 3.29 -37.69 4.43
C ARG A 60 3.78 -36.34 4.98
N ASP A 61 3.95 -35.38 4.10
CA ASP A 61 4.38 -34.02 4.51
C ASP A 61 3.32 -33.35 5.40
N VAL A 62 2.04 -33.52 5.09
CA VAL A 62 0.91 -33.05 5.93
C VAL A 62 0.85 -33.77 7.26
N GLU A 63 1.05 -35.10 7.28
CA GLU A 63 1.07 -35.88 8.52
C GLU A 63 2.24 -35.45 9.43
N GLU A 64 3.43 -35.25 8.87
CA GLU A 64 4.57 -34.74 9.63
C GLU A 64 4.29 -33.34 10.17
N PHE A 65 3.68 -32.46 9.36
CA PHE A 65 3.25 -31.13 9.79
C PHE A 65 2.26 -31.21 10.96
N CYS A 66 1.19 -32.00 10.84
CA CYS A 66 0.18 -32.15 11.89
C CYS A 66 0.76 -32.78 13.17
N SER A 67 1.64 -33.77 13.04
CA SER A 67 2.33 -34.39 14.18
C SER A 67 3.24 -33.41 14.91
N ARG A 68 3.99 -32.59 14.16
CA ARG A 68 4.90 -31.60 14.73
C ARG A 68 4.21 -30.52 15.55
N TYR A 69 3.02 -30.08 15.11
CA TYR A 69 2.31 -28.94 15.68
C TYR A 69 1.05 -29.32 16.46
N GLY A 70 0.87 -30.60 16.81
CA GLY A 70 -0.24 -31.05 17.65
C GLY A 70 -1.62 -31.01 16.96
N LEU A 71 -1.68 -30.97 15.63
CA LEU A 71 -2.90 -30.85 14.83
C LEU A 71 -3.41 -32.19 14.27
N MET A 72 -3.01 -33.31 14.88
CA MET A 72 -3.41 -34.65 14.43
C MET A 72 -4.91 -34.89 14.45
N ALA A 73 -5.67 -34.19 15.29
CA ALA A 73 -7.13 -34.28 15.33
C ALA A 73 -7.79 -33.84 14.01
N ASP A 74 -7.16 -32.86 13.32
CA ASP A 74 -7.67 -32.28 12.08
C ASP A 74 -6.92 -32.81 10.83
N LEU A 75 -6.15 -33.92 10.95
CA LEU A 75 -5.31 -34.47 9.86
C LEU A 75 -6.07 -34.63 8.55
N GLY A 76 -7.27 -35.20 8.59
CA GLY A 76 -8.10 -35.44 7.38
C GLY A 76 -8.51 -34.13 6.71
N VAL A 77 -8.78 -33.08 7.48
CA VAL A 77 -9.11 -31.72 6.95
C VAL A 77 -7.89 -31.10 6.29
N PHE A 78 -6.70 -31.23 6.88
CA PHE A 78 -5.46 -30.74 6.31
C PHE A 78 -5.06 -31.48 5.03
N GLN A 79 -5.26 -32.82 4.95
CA GLN A 79 -5.00 -33.59 3.73
C GLN A 79 -5.91 -33.15 2.58
N LYS A 80 -7.20 -32.96 2.83
CA LYS A 80 -8.14 -32.38 1.86
C LYS A 80 -7.73 -30.96 1.46
N GLY A 81 -7.41 -30.10 2.44
CA GLY A 81 -6.96 -28.72 2.21
C GLY A 81 -5.70 -28.63 1.35
N ALA A 82 -4.72 -29.51 1.56
CA ALA A 82 -3.50 -29.58 0.76
C ALA A 82 -3.78 -29.97 -0.70
N LEU A 83 -4.68 -30.94 -0.95
CA LEU A 83 -5.10 -31.31 -2.30
C LEU A 83 -5.81 -30.16 -3.02
N ILE A 84 -6.68 -29.42 -2.33
CA ILE A 84 -7.35 -28.24 -2.87
C ILE A 84 -6.31 -27.18 -3.25
N SER A 85 -5.31 -26.94 -2.40
CA SER A 85 -4.23 -25.97 -2.67
C SER A 85 -3.34 -26.38 -3.83
N GLN A 86 -3.15 -27.69 -4.04
CA GLN A 86 -2.35 -28.21 -5.14
C GLN A 86 -2.98 -27.94 -6.51
N SER A 87 -4.29 -28.06 -6.62
CA SER A 87 -5.04 -27.92 -7.86
C SER A 87 -6.34 -27.13 -7.64
N PRO A 88 -6.27 -25.79 -7.46
CA PRO A 88 -7.44 -24.97 -7.15
C PRO A 88 -8.55 -25.05 -8.20
N GLU A 89 -8.20 -25.17 -9.49
CA GLU A 89 -9.16 -25.25 -10.60
C GLU A 89 -10.00 -26.52 -10.58
N SER A 90 -9.44 -27.65 -10.16
CA SER A 90 -10.11 -28.94 -10.05
C SER A 90 -10.60 -29.26 -8.64
N ALA A 91 -10.50 -28.32 -7.71
CA ALA A 91 -10.81 -28.52 -6.29
C ALA A 91 -12.22 -29.10 -6.06
N THR A 92 -13.23 -28.55 -6.75
CA THR A 92 -14.64 -29.00 -6.61
C THR A 92 -14.92 -30.40 -7.14
N SER A 93 -14.03 -30.98 -7.96
CA SER A 93 -14.16 -32.32 -8.55
C SER A 93 -13.46 -33.43 -7.74
N LEU A 94 -12.80 -33.07 -6.63
CA LEU A 94 -12.09 -34.03 -5.78
C LEU A 94 -13.10 -35.00 -5.12
N PRO A 95 -12.89 -36.35 -5.23
CA PRO A 95 -13.81 -37.35 -4.69
C PRO A 95 -13.81 -37.39 -3.15
N GLU A 96 -12.76 -36.90 -2.50
CA GLU A 96 -12.59 -36.91 -1.04
C GLU A 96 -13.43 -35.83 -0.32
N LEU A 97 -13.99 -34.89 -1.07
CA LEU A 97 -14.79 -33.81 -0.50
C LEU A 97 -16.23 -34.24 -0.25
N ASP A 98 -16.72 -33.93 0.93
CA ASP A 98 -18.13 -34.02 1.26
C ASP A 98 -18.94 -32.98 0.47
N GLU A 99 -20.26 -33.20 0.36
CA GLU A 99 -21.13 -32.29 -0.39
C GLU A 99 -21.16 -30.88 0.19
N ILE A 100 -21.12 -30.77 1.52
CA ILE A 100 -21.06 -29.47 2.26
C ILE A 100 -19.74 -28.74 1.97
N GLU A 101 -18.61 -29.46 1.96
CA GLU A 101 -17.30 -28.90 1.67
C GLU A 101 -17.21 -28.41 0.21
N ARG A 102 -17.80 -29.19 -0.73
CA ARG A 102 -17.86 -28.83 -2.15
C ARG A 102 -18.74 -27.61 -2.38
N GLU A 103 -19.89 -27.53 -1.70
CA GLU A 103 -20.74 -26.34 -1.74
C GLU A 103 -20.02 -25.12 -1.18
N ALA A 104 -19.29 -25.25 -0.06
CA ALA A 104 -18.52 -24.16 0.54
C ALA A 104 -17.44 -23.61 -0.41
N LEU A 105 -16.73 -24.48 -1.13
CA LEU A 105 -15.74 -24.08 -2.14
C LEU A 105 -16.38 -23.41 -3.36
N THR A 106 -17.51 -23.92 -3.82
CA THR A 106 -18.28 -23.32 -4.92
C THR A 106 -18.79 -21.93 -4.51
N ARG A 107 -19.27 -21.80 -3.27
CA ARG A 107 -19.75 -20.53 -2.71
C ARG A 107 -18.62 -19.48 -2.58
N GLU A 108 -17.38 -19.90 -2.34
CA GLU A 108 -16.22 -18.99 -2.29
C GLU A 108 -16.03 -18.23 -3.62
N HIS A 109 -16.32 -18.85 -4.76
CA HIS A 109 -16.22 -18.23 -6.08
C HIS A 109 -17.50 -17.50 -6.50
N THR A 110 -18.68 -18.08 -6.24
CA THR A 110 -19.97 -17.51 -6.66
C THR A 110 -20.45 -16.40 -5.75
N HIS A 111 -20.21 -16.52 -4.44
CA HIS A 111 -20.61 -15.56 -3.41
C HIS A 111 -19.41 -15.08 -2.60
N LYS A 112 -18.37 -14.56 -3.28
CA LYS A 112 -17.09 -14.18 -2.70
C LYS A 112 -17.17 -13.18 -1.51
N TRP A 113 -18.26 -12.44 -1.40
CA TRP A 113 -18.51 -11.52 -0.28
C TRP A 113 -19.22 -12.17 0.91
N SER A 114 -19.58 -13.46 0.85
CA SER A 114 -20.16 -14.18 1.99
C SER A 114 -19.06 -14.65 2.94
N GLN A 115 -18.56 -13.75 3.77
CA GLN A 115 -17.43 -13.97 4.68
C GLN A 115 -17.87 -13.83 6.15
N PRO A 116 -17.09 -14.32 7.13
CA PRO A 116 -17.36 -14.13 8.55
C PRO A 116 -17.38 -12.67 8.95
N TRP A 117 -18.21 -12.34 9.95
CA TRP A 117 -18.30 -10.99 10.49
C TRP A 117 -16.94 -10.45 10.97
N GLN A 118 -16.11 -11.31 11.55
CA GLN A 118 -14.79 -10.95 12.06
C GLN A 118 -13.85 -10.42 10.96
N LEU A 119 -13.95 -10.93 9.73
CA LEU A 119 -13.20 -10.39 8.59
C LEU A 119 -13.68 -8.99 8.21
N TYR A 120 -15.00 -8.75 8.23
CA TYR A 120 -15.53 -7.41 7.96
C TYR A 120 -15.15 -6.41 9.07
N PHE A 121 -15.19 -6.86 10.32
CA PHE A 121 -14.75 -6.04 11.45
C PHE A 121 -13.27 -5.64 11.32
N LEU A 122 -12.40 -6.58 10.93
CA LEU A 122 -10.99 -6.32 10.64
C LEU A 122 -10.86 -5.33 9.46
N ALA A 123 -11.61 -5.51 8.39
CA ALA A 123 -11.60 -4.61 7.25
C ALA A 123 -12.04 -3.18 7.62
N ILE A 124 -13.06 -3.03 8.47
CA ILE A 124 -13.50 -1.74 9.01
C ILE A 124 -12.41 -1.10 9.87
N MET A 125 -11.75 -1.87 10.74
CA MET A 125 -10.65 -1.36 11.56
C MET A 125 -9.48 -0.89 10.70
N CYS A 126 -9.07 -1.66 9.68
CA CYS A 126 -8.05 -1.26 8.71
C CYS A 126 -8.45 0.01 7.93
N SER A 127 -9.72 0.11 7.55
CA SER A 127 -10.29 1.27 6.87
C SER A 127 -10.26 2.52 7.75
N LEU A 128 -10.63 2.41 9.02
CA LEU A 128 -10.53 3.52 9.97
C LEU A 128 -9.08 3.93 10.20
N ALA A 129 -8.14 2.99 10.26
CA ALA A 129 -6.72 3.29 10.37
C ALA A 129 -6.18 4.05 9.14
N ALA A 130 -6.71 3.77 7.94
CA ALA A 130 -6.42 4.54 6.73
C ALA A 130 -7.04 5.96 6.80
N ALA A 131 -8.29 6.07 7.27
CA ALA A 131 -8.96 7.35 7.45
C ALA A 131 -8.24 8.28 8.46
N VAL A 132 -7.64 7.71 9.52
CA VAL A 132 -6.75 8.46 10.44
C VAL A 132 -5.66 9.17 9.63
N GLN A 133 -5.00 8.47 8.71
CA GLN A 133 -3.92 9.05 7.93
C GLN A 133 -4.40 10.22 7.06
N GLY A 134 -5.46 10.02 6.29
CA GLY A 134 -6.01 11.08 5.42
C GLY A 134 -6.50 12.30 6.21
N MET A 135 -7.06 12.09 7.40
CA MET A 135 -7.49 13.17 8.28
C MET A 135 -6.30 13.96 8.84
N ASP A 136 -5.24 13.27 9.30
CA ASP A 136 -4.00 13.90 9.78
C ASP A 136 -3.32 14.75 8.71
N GLU A 137 -3.41 14.32 7.43
CA GLU A 137 -2.84 15.03 6.29
C GLU A 137 -3.56 16.36 6.02
N THR A 138 -4.89 16.38 6.12
CA THR A 138 -5.69 17.51 5.61
C THR A 138 -6.28 18.43 6.66
N VAL A 139 -6.43 17.98 7.90
CA VAL A 139 -6.91 18.87 8.96
C VAL A 139 -6.04 20.12 9.12
N ASN A 140 -4.75 19.98 8.81
CA ASN A 140 -3.80 21.10 8.82
C ASN A 140 -4.15 22.18 7.78
N ASN A 141 -4.77 21.83 6.65
CA ASN A 141 -5.13 22.77 5.58
C ASN A 141 -6.01 23.94 6.08
N GLY A 142 -7.04 23.63 6.85
CA GLY A 142 -7.88 24.67 7.46
C GLY A 142 -7.19 25.41 8.63
N ALA A 143 -6.48 24.66 9.48
CA ALA A 143 -5.85 25.20 10.67
C ALA A 143 -4.70 26.16 10.35
N GLN A 144 -3.90 25.89 9.30
CA GLN A 144 -2.73 26.70 8.94
C GLN A 144 -3.10 28.15 8.56
N ALA A 145 -4.22 28.36 7.91
CA ALA A 145 -4.70 29.71 7.57
C ALA A 145 -4.87 30.61 8.81
N ILE A 146 -4.97 30.01 9.99
CA ILE A 146 -5.17 30.70 11.27
C ILE A 146 -3.88 30.69 12.10
N TYR A 147 -3.25 29.51 12.32
CA TYR A 147 -2.11 29.41 13.23
C TYR A 147 -0.83 30.06 12.69
N LEU A 148 -0.64 30.16 11.35
CA LEU A 148 0.54 30.81 10.79
C LEU A 148 0.65 32.26 11.28
N LYS A 149 -0.46 32.99 11.29
CA LYS A 149 -0.54 34.36 11.83
C LYS A 149 -0.32 34.37 13.33
N ARG A 150 -0.94 33.46 14.04
CA ARG A 150 -0.90 33.41 15.51
C ARG A 150 0.47 33.06 16.06
N LEU A 151 1.20 32.17 15.38
CA LEU A 151 2.55 31.76 15.77
C LEU A 151 3.66 32.66 15.17
N GLY A 152 3.28 33.68 14.37
CA GLY A 152 4.21 34.65 13.80
C GLY A 152 5.14 34.11 12.72
N ILE A 153 4.73 33.07 11.99
CA ILE A 153 5.54 32.43 10.94
C ILE A 153 4.97 32.66 9.53
N GLU A 154 3.92 33.45 9.38
CA GLU A 154 3.25 33.72 8.10
C GLU A 154 4.19 34.32 7.03
N ASN A 155 5.20 35.10 7.47
CA ASN A 155 6.14 35.79 6.59
C ASN A 155 7.39 34.95 6.23
N SER A 156 7.44 33.68 6.64
CA SER A 156 8.57 32.78 6.38
C SER A 156 8.12 31.52 5.66
N ASP A 157 8.32 31.51 4.34
CA ASP A 157 8.03 30.34 3.49
C ASP A 157 8.70 29.08 4.00
N ASN A 158 9.96 29.20 4.47
CA ASN A 158 10.73 28.07 4.99
C ASN A 158 10.12 27.48 6.27
N LEU A 159 9.70 28.32 7.22
CA LEU A 159 9.09 27.85 8.48
C LEU A 159 7.70 27.28 8.23
N THR A 160 6.93 27.91 7.35
CA THR A 160 5.62 27.39 6.93
C THR A 160 5.76 26.00 6.30
N GLY A 161 6.61 25.87 5.29
CA GLY A 161 6.86 24.58 4.63
C GLY A 161 7.43 23.51 5.57
N LEU A 162 8.31 23.91 6.50
CA LEU A 162 8.90 23.00 7.48
C LEU A 162 7.85 22.44 8.45
N VAL A 163 6.99 23.31 9.00
CA VAL A 163 5.93 22.90 9.93
C VAL A 163 4.89 22.02 9.24
N VAL A 164 4.48 22.39 8.01
CA VAL A 164 3.53 21.57 7.24
C VAL A 164 4.13 20.22 6.84
N GLY A 165 5.39 20.20 6.41
CA GLY A 165 6.10 19.00 5.97
C GLY A 165 6.66 18.12 7.09
N ALA A 166 6.67 18.56 8.35
CA ALA A 166 7.29 17.86 9.47
C ALA A 166 6.88 16.37 9.60
N PRO A 167 5.59 15.99 9.50
CA PRO A 167 5.21 14.58 9.59
C PRO A 167 5.82 13.73 8.46
N TYR A 168 5.87 14.26 7.26
CA TYR A 168 6.36 13.55 6.08
C TYR A 168 7.88 13.36 6.12
N LEU A 169 8.59 14.34 6.69
CA LEU A 169 10.03 14.22 6.99
C LEU A 169 10.28 13.08 7.97
N ALA A 170 9.51 13.02 9.05
CA ALA A 170 9.64 11.94 10.04
C ALA A 170 9.28 10.57 9.45
N CYS A 171 8.25 10.49 8.59
CA CYS A 171 7.90 9.27 7.86
C CYS A 171 9.06 8.77 7.00
N ALA A 172 9.65 9.66 6.19
CA ALA A 172 10.69 9.31 5.23
C ALA A 172 11.99 8.85 5.93
N ILE A 173 12.41 9.54 7.01
CA ILE A 173 13.70 9.29 7.67
C ILE A 173 13.59 8.12 8.66
N LEU A 174 12.50 8.02 9.41
CA LEU A 174 12.37 7.09 10.53
C LEU A 174 11.12 6.21 10.45
N GLY A 175 9.94 6.78 10.19
CA GLY A 175 8.66 6.11 10.33
C GLY A 175 8.53 4.83 9.50
N CYS A 176 8.92 4.88 8.23
CA CYS A 176 8.88 3.70 7.35
C CYS A 176 9.89 2.61 7.74
N TRP A 177 11.04 3.00 8.27
CA TRP A 177 12.11 2.05 8.66
C TRP A 177 11.87 1.44 10.04
N LEU A 178 11.09 2.08 10.91
CA LEU A 178 10.66 1.53 12.19
C LEU A 178 9.60 0.41 12.03
N THR A 179 8.99 0.26 10.87
CA THR A 179 7.94 -0.72 10.61
C THR A 179 8.39 -2.15 10.87
N GLU A 180 9.55 -2.55 10.32
CA GLU A 180 10.05 -3.93 10.48
C GLU A 180 10.34 -4.28 11.95
N PRO A 181 11.17 -3.50 12.69
CA PRO A 181 11.42 -3.82 14.10
C PRO A 181 10.17 -3.80 14.95
N LEU A 182 9.22 -2.89 14.71
CA LEU A 182 7.94 -2.87 15.43
C LEU A 182 7.10 -4.11 15.12
N ASN A 183 6.95 -4.47 13.84
CA ASN A 183 6.22 -5.67 13.43
C ASN A 183 6.86 -6.96 13.95
N ARG A 184 8.17 -7.00 14.08
CA ARG A 184 8.90 -8.15 14.62
C ARG A 184 8.63 -8.35 16.11
N VAL A 185 8.60 -7.27 16.89
CA VAL A 185 8.45 -7.32 18.35
C VAL A 185 6.97 -7.39 18.77
N PHE A 186 6.14 -6.51 18.20
CA PHE A 186 4.75 -6.29 18.63
C PHE A 186 3.70 -6.92 17.73
N ALA A 187 4.10 -7.63 16.68
CA ALA A 187 3.22 -8.16 15.64
C ALA A 187 2.44 -7.06 14.90
N ARG A 188 1.46 -7.44 14.06
CA ARG A 188 0.72 -6.45 13.25
C ARG A 188 -0.21 -5.59 14.12
N ARG A 189 -0.98 -6.24 15.02
CA ARG A 189 -1.92 -5.54 15.91
C ARG A 189 -1.22 -4.57 16.86
N GLY A 190 -0.13 -5.01 17.49
CA GLY A 190 0.63 -4.17 18.40
C GLY A 190 1.27 -2.98 17.72
N THR A 191 1.78 -3.14 16.50
CA THR A 191 2.33 -2.04 15.69
C THR A 191 1.25 -1.02 15.32
N ILE A 192 0.07 -1.47 14.89
CA ILE A 192 -1.07 -0.60 14.61
C ILE A 192 -1.50 0.16 15.87
N PHE A 193 -1.59 -0.53 17.02
CA PHE A 193 -1.94 0.08 18.30
C PHE A 193 -0.96 1.19 18.69
N ILE A 194 0.35 0.89 18.67
CA ILE A 194 1.40 1.86 19.04
C ILE A 194 1.37 3.05 18.08
N SER A 195 1.26 2.80 16.78
CA SER A 195 1.21 3.86 15.76
C SER A 195 0.00 4.78 15.94
N CYS A 196 -1.18 4.21 16.22
CA CYS A 196 -2.39 4.99 16.49
C CYS A 196 -2.32 5.71 17.84
N LEU A 197 -1.70 5.12 18.86
CA LEU A 197 -1.48 5.78 20.14
C LEU A 197 -0.55 6.99 20.00
N ILE A 198 0.54 6.85 19.24
CA ILE A 198 1.44 7.97 18.91
C ILE A 198 0.67 9.06 18.18
N ALA A 199 -0.16 8.72 17.19
CA ALA A 199 -0.98 9.68 16.47
C ALA A 199 -1.97 10.40 17.41
N ALA A 200 -2.66 9.68 18.29
CA ALA A 200 -3.60 10.27 19.25
C ALA A 200 -2.91 11.25 20.22
N VAL A 201 -1.76 10.85 20.77
CA VAL A 201 -0.98 11.72 21.69
C VAL A 201 -0.45 12.95 20.95
N ALA A 202 0.07 12.77 19.72
CA ALA A 202 0.56 13.86 18.91
C ALA A 202 -0.55 14.86 18.54
N SER A 203 -1.76 14.38 18.20
CA SER A 203 -2.91 15.24 17.88
C SER A 203 -3.34 16.10 19.07
N ILE A 204 -3.35 15.51 20.28
CA ILE A 204 -3.61 16.29 21.50
C ILE A 204 -2.51 17.34 21.71
N TRP A 205 -1.26 16.93 21.50
CA TRP A 205 -0.11 17.82 21.65
C TRP A 205 -0.18 18.98 20.66
N GLU A 206 -0.50 18.74 19.37
CA GLU A 206 -0.72 19.79 18.37
C GLU A 206 -1.80 20.79 18.81
N GLY A 207 -2.90 20.32 19.40
CA GLY A 207 -3.98 21.16 19.88
C GLY A 207 -3.61 22.08 21.06
N VAL A 208 -2.58 21.76 21.85
CA VAL A 208 -2.14 22.58 23.00
C VAL A 208 -0.86 23.37 22.78
N CYS A 209 -0.29 23.32 21.57
CA CYS A 209 0.94 24.04 21.23
C CYS A 209 0.77 25.56 21.30
N ASN A 210 1.83 26.25 21.80
CA ASN A 210 1.89 27.71 21.89
C ASN A 210 3.03 28.34 21.10
N SER A 211 3.91 27.54 20.48
CA SER A 211 5.01 27.99 19.65
C SER A 211 5.16 27.10 18.40
N TRP A 212 5.70 27.68 17.33
CA TRP A 212 5.93 26.93 16.10
C TRP A 212 6.91 25.76 16.29
N VAL A 213 7.94 25.91 17.14
CA VAL A 213 8.90 24.84 17.45
C VAL A 213 8.19 23.66 18.12
N ASN A 214 7.30 23.95 19.07
CA ASN A 214 6.53 22.91 19.77
C ASN A 214 5.57 22.20 18.81
N LEU A 215 4.91 22.95 17.92
CA LEU A 215 4.06 22.39 16.87
C LEU A 215 4.87 21.53 15.89
N PHE A 216 6.07 21.97 15.46
CA PHE A 216 6.95 21.19 14.61
C PHE A 216 7.32 19.85 15.25
N ILE A 217 7.70 19.84 16.53
CA ILE A 217 8.07 18.60 17.25
C ILE A 217 6.85 17.67 17.35
N ALA A 218 5.66 18.19 17.70
CA ALA A 218 4.44 17.40 17.78
C ALA A 218 4.10 16.76 16.42
N ARG A 219 4.17 17.51 15.32
CA ARG A 219 3.96 17.02 13.96
C ARG A 219 5.04 16.02 13.51
N PHE A 220 6.28 16.22 13.93
CA PHE A 220 7.35 15.25 13.67
C PHE A 220 7.06 13.90 14.36
N VAL A 221 6.63 13.94 15.62
CA VAL A 221 6.22 12.73 16.37
C VAL A 221 5.01 12.06 15.71
N LEU A 222 4.02 12.83 15.25
CA LEU A 222 2.89 12.32 14.48
C LEU A 222 3.35 11.49 13.27
N GLY A 223 4.37 11.98 12.55
CA GLY A 223 4.93 11.29 11.39
C GLY A 223 5.51 9.90 11.69
N LEU A 224 6.05 9.66 12.89
CA LEU A 224 6.50 8.32 13.28
C LEU A 224 5.34 7.33 13.30
N GLY A 225 4.18 7.75 13.80
CA GLY A 225 2.95 6.96 13.79
C GLY A 225 2.42 6.73 12.37
N ILE A 226 2.39 7.77 11.53
CA ILE A 226 1.91 7.70 10.15
C ILE A 226 2.77 6.72 9.33
N GLY A 227 4.10 6.83 9.37
CA GLY A 227 5.00 6.00 8.58
C GLY A 227 4.87 4.50 8.89
N SER A 228 4.85 4.13 10.17
CA SER A 228 4.71 2.73 10.59
C SER A 228 3.33 2.16 10.25
N LYS A 229 2.26 2.96 10.40
CA LYS A 229 0.88 2.58 10.10
C LYS A 229 0.64 2.39 8.60
N SER A 230 1.15 3.30 7.77
CA SER A 230 0.94 3.27 6.31
C SER A 230 1.51 2.02 5.64
N THR A 231 2.51 1.39 6.24
CA THR A 231 3.09 0.14 5.75
C THR A 231 2.41 -1.08 6.37
N THR A 232 2.14 -1.06 7.70
CA THR A 232 1.65 -2.25 8.43
C THR A 232 0.19 -2.58 8.09
N VAL A 233 -0.69 -1.58 7.97
CA VAL A 233 -2.14 -1.83 7.81
C VAL A 233 -2.48 -2.51 6.48
N PRO A 234 -1.96 -2.09 5.32
CA PRO A 234 -2.20 -2.80 4.06
C PRO A 234 -1.66 -4.24 4.07
N ILE A 235 -0.49 -4.47 4.70
CA ILE A 235 0.07 -5.81 4.86
C ILE A 235 -0.85 -6.67 5.71
N TYR A 236 -1.30 -6.17 6.86
CA TYR A 236 -2.21 -6.89 7.74
C TYR A 236 -3.53 -7.25 7.06
N ALA A 237 -4.11 -6.29 6.33
CA ALA A 237 -5.31 -6.55 5.53
C ALA A 237 -5.10 -7.64 4.47
N ALA A 238 -3.95 -7.62 3.77
CA ALA A 238 -3.61 -8.62 2.77
C ALA A 238 -3.38 -10.02 3.36
N GLU A 239 -2.71 -10.11 4.53
CA GLU A 239 -2.39 -11.37 5.20
C GLU A 239 -3.63 -12.07 5.79
N CYS A 240 -4.65 -11.31 6.20
CA CYS A 240 -5.91 -11.82 6.76
C CYS A 240 -6.96 -12.13 5.69
N SER A 241 -6.88 -11.53 4.52
CA SER A 241 -7.90 -11.60 3.47
C SER A 241 -7.83 -12.90 2.67
N PRO A 242 -8.99 -13.53 2.33
CA PRO A 242 -9.05 -14.62 1.37
C PRO A 242 -8.70 -14.13 -0.04
N ALA A 243 -8.11 -15.00 -0.84
CA ALA A 243 -7.60 -14.68 -2.18
C ALA A 243 -8.61 -13.95 -3.09
N PRO A 244 -9.91 -14.37 -3.19
CA PRO A 244 -10.85 -13.76 -4.13
C PRO A 244 -11.20 -12.29 -3.89
N ILE A 245 -11.05 -11.80 -2.63
CA ILE A 245 -11.37 -10.41 -2.25
C ILE A 245 -10.18 -9.62 -1.71
N ARG A 246 -8.98 -10.23 -1.69
CA ARG A 246 -7.77 -9.60 -1.14
C ARG A 246 -7.45 -8.27 -1.79
N GLY A 247 -7.48 -8.21 -3.12
CA GLY A 247 -7.22 -6.98 -3.87
C GLY A 247 -8.17 -5.84 -3.49
N ALA A 248 -9.46 -6.13 -3.40
CA ALA A 248 -10.47 -5.16 -2.99
C ALA A 248 -10.25 -4.65 -1.56
N LEU A 249 -9.92 -5.54 -0.61
CA LEU A 249 -9.68 -5.14 0.79
C LEU A 249 -8.40 -4.33 0.96
N VAL A 250 -7.36 -4.61 0.18
CA VAL A 250 -6.12 -3.80 0.17
C VAL A 250 -6.38 -2.42 -0.44
N MET A 251 -7.19 -2.35 -1.51
CA MET A 251 -7.58 -1.06 -2.10
C MET A 251 -8.42 -0.19 -1.18
N MET A 252 -9.12 -0.77 -0.19
CA MET A 252 -9.84 0.01 0.84
C MET A 252 -8.91 0.99 1.56
N TRP A 253 -7.61 0.68 1.70
CA TRP A 253 -6.63 1.61 2.26
C TRP A 253 -6.67 2.98 1.57
N GLN A 254 -6.53 3.00 0.26
CA GLN A 254 -6.50 4.27 -0.48
C GLN A 254 -7.85 4.98 -0.48
N MET A 255 -8.93 4.23 -0.64
CA MET A 255 -10.28 4.77 -0.63
C MET A 255 -10.63 5.42 0.72
N TRP A 256 -10.24 4.79 1.83
CA TRP A 256 -10.51 5.33 3.16
C TRP A 256 -9.52 6.43 3.56
N THR A 257 -8.33 6.46 2.99
CA THR A 257 -7.44 7.64 3.06
C THR A 257 -8.12 8.85 2.42
N ALA A 258 -8.71 8.70 1.23
CA ALA A 258 -9.49 9.77 0.60
C ALA A 258 -10.72 10.20 1.44
N PHE A 259 -11.40 9.24 2.11
CA PHE A 259 -12.44 9.55 3.09
C PHE A 259 -11.90 10.38 4.26
N GLY A 260 -10.74 10.02 4.78
CA GLY A 260 -10.07 10.77 5.84
C GLY A 260 -9.72 12.20 5.42
N ILE A 261 -9.27 12.40 4.18
CA ILE A 261 -9.03 13.71 3.56
C ILE A 261 -10.31 14.55 3.58
N MET A 262 -11.42 13.97 3.15
CA MET A 262 -12.73 14.64 3.22
C MET A 262 -13.08 15.01 4.66
N LEU A 263 -12.90 14.09 5.61
CA LEU A 263 -13.24 14.30 7.02
C LEU A 263 -12.38 15.41 7.65
N GLY A 264 -11.08 15.48 7.34
CA GLY A 264 -10.19 16.55 7.80
C GLY A 264 -10.67 17.93 7.33
N ASN A 265 -11.09 18.06 6.08
CA ASN A 265 -11.67 19.30 5.56
C ASN A 265 -13.03 19.63 6.21
N ILE A 266 -13.87 18.62 6.51
CA ILE A 266 -15.14 18.81 7.25
C ILE A 266 -14.86 19.37 8.65
N MET A 267 -13.83 18.88 9.36
CA MET A 267 -13.45 19.42 10.67
C MET A 267 -13.01 20.87 10.58
N GLY A 268 -12.31 21.26 9.50
CA GLY A 268 -12.00 22.66 9.21
C GLY A 268 -13.26 23.54 9.18
N VAL A 269 -14.30 23.10 8.51
CA VAL A 269 -15.61 23.81 8.44
C VAL A 269 -16.34 23.78 9.78
N ALA A 270 -16.35 22.63 10.47
CA ALA A 270 -17.09 22.45 11.73
C ALA A 270 -16.59 23.38 12.84
N PHE A 271 -15.28 23.60 12.92
CA PHE A 271 -14.67 24.42 13.98
C PHE A 271 -14.35 25.85 13.57
N MET A 272 -14.62 26.29 12.34
CA MET A 272 -14.25 27.62 11.84
C MET A 272 -14.85 28.78 12.66
N ASN A 273 -16.06 28.60 13.21
CA ASN A 273 -16.79 29.62 13.96
C ASN A 273 -16.54 29.59 15.47
N VAL A 274 -15.69 28.69 15.96
CA VAL A 274 -15.33 28.64 17.37
C VAL A 274 -14.38 29.77 17.69
N GLY A 275 -14.71 30.62 18.66
CA GLY A 275 -13.94 31.82 18.99
C GLY A 275 -12.62 31.57 19.73
N ASN A 276 -11.81 32.64 19.89
CA ASN A 276 -10.69 32.74 20.82
C ASN A 276 -9.55 31.71 20.62
N ASP A 277 -8.96 31.62 19.41
CA ASP A 277 -7.86 30.71 19.10
C ASP A 277 -8.16 29.21 19.33
N LEU A 278 -9.35 28.88 19.77
CA LEU A 278 -9.74 27.49 20.00
C LEU A 278 -10.06 26.76 18.69
N ASN A 279 -10.41 27.52 17.63
CA ASN A 279 -10.76 26.97 16.33
C ASN A 279 -9.66 26.07 15.72
N TRP A 280 -8.47 26.62 15.46
CA TRP A 280 -7.37 25.83 14.87
C TRP A 280 -6.87 24.70 15.80
N ARG A 281 -6.96 24.92 17.13
CA ARG A 281 -6.60 23.90 18.12
C ARG A 281 -7.56 22.72 18.10
N LEU A 282 -8.86 22.99 17.99
CA LEU A 282 -9.87 21.94 17.84
C LEU A 282 -9.80 21.26 16.48
N MET A 283 -9.48 22.01 15.40
CA MET A 283 -9.23 21.39 14.11
C MET A 283 -8.13 20.33 14.23
N LEU A 284 -6.93 20.69 14.67
CA LEU A 284 -5.80 19.76 14.84
C LEU A 284 -6.11 18.66 15.87
N GLY A 285 -6.67 19.02 17.02
CA GLY A 285 -7.00 18.07 18.09
C GLY A 285 -8.12 17.08 17.73
N SER A 286 -8.98 17.41 16.76
CA SER A 286 -10.08 16.54 16.35
C SER A 286 -9.62 15.20 15.76
N THR A 287 -8.42 15.14 15.24
CA THR A 287 -7.85 13.90 14.70
C THR A 287 -7.63 12.82 15.76
N VAL A 288 -7.68 13.14 17.05
CA VAL A 288 -7.54 12.16 18.15
C VAL A 288 -8.63 11.09 18.16
N VAL A 289 -9.82 11.40 17.67
CA VAL A 289 -11.00 10.52 17.80
C VAL A 289 -10.82 9.20 17.05
N LEU A 290 -10.41 9.27 15.79
CA LEU A 290 -10.25 8.06 14.95
C LEU A 290 -9.15 7.12 15.47
N PRO A 291 -7.94 7.58 15.81
CA PRO A 291 -6.90 6.70 16.38
C PRO A 291 -7.34 6.00 17.67
N LEU A 292 -8.08 6.68 18.55
CA LEU A 292 -8.60 6.05 19.77
C LEU A 292 -9.63 4.96 19.47
N ILE A 293 -10.50 5.15 18.47
CA ILE A 293 -11.42 4.10 18.02
C ILE A 293 -10.64 2.89 17.49
N VAL A 294 -9.60 3.11 16.67
CA VAL A 294 -8.75 2.02 16.16
C VAL A 294 -8.03 1.31 17.30
N CYS A 295 -7.49 2.03 18.28
CA CYS A 295 -6.86 1.45 19.47
C CYS A 295 -7.81 0.56 20.27
N ALA A 296 -9.08 0.95 20.38
CA ALA A 296 -10.10 0.15 21.07
C ALA A 296 -10.48 -1.14 20.30
N GLN A 297 -10.42 -1.10 18.96
CA GLN A 297 -10.85 -2.20 18.11
C GLN A 297 -9.75 -3.21 17.77
N VAL A 298 -8.50 -2.78 17.69
CA VAL A 298 -7.41 -3.59 17.12
C VAL A 298 -7.16 -4.91 17.84
N TYR A 299 -7.34 -4.96 19.17
CA TYR A 299 -7.17 -6.20 19.95
C TYR A 299 -8.35 -7.16 19.88
N ILE A 300 -9.50 -6.72 19.39
CA ILE A 300 -10.66 -7.58 19.11
C ILE A 300 -10.41 -8.38 17.82
N CYS A 301 -9.64 -7.84 16.89
CA CYS A 301 -9.25 -8.55 15.66
C CYS A 301 -8.27 -9.70 15.96
N PRO A 302 -8.28 -10.81 15.19
CA PRO A 302 -7.26 -11.85 15.30
C PRO A 302 -5.89 -11.33 14.84
N GLU A 303 -4.78 -11.93 15.30
CA GLU A 303 -3.44 -11.58 14.80
C GLU A 303 -3.23 -12.13 13.39
N SER A 304 -2.29 -11.52 12.64
CA SER A 304 -1.94 -12.00 11.31
C SER A 304 -1.52 -13.47 11.33
N PRO A 305 -2.23 -14.35 10.58
CA PRO A 305 -1.85 -15.75 10.48
C PRO A 305 -0.44 -15.93 9.92
N ARG A 306 -0.04 -15.14 8.93
CA ARG A 306 1.29 -15.21 8.32
C ARG A 306 2.39 -14.84 9.31
N TRP A 307 2.19 -13.78 10.12
CA TRP A 307 3.13 -13.42 11.18
C TRP A 307 3.25 -14.53 12.22
N LEU A 308 2.14 -15.16 12.62
CA LEU A 308 2.15 -16.28 13.57
C LEU A 308 2.92 -17.48 13.02
N ILE A 309 2.77 -17.80 11.72
CA ILE A 309 3.56 -18.85 11.04
C ILE A 309 5.05 -18.50 11.03
N GLN A 310 5.40 -17.25 10.74
CA GLN A 310 6.80 -16.78 10.76
C GLN A 310 7.46 -16.92 12.14
N HIS A 311 6.66 -16.94 13.22
CA HIS A 311 7.13 -17.09 14.61
C HIS A 311 6.84 -18.47 15.19
N ASP A 312 6.61 -19.48 14.34
CA ASP A 312 6.35 -20.88 14.68
C ASP A 312 5.16 -21.11 15.66
N LYS A 313 4.20 -20.18 15.69
CA LYS A 313 2.96 -20.23 16.50
C LYS A 313 1.80 -20.78 15.68
N ILE A 314 1.97 -22.01 15.17
CA ILE A 314 1.06 -22.60 14.17
C ILE A 314 -0.35 -22.82 14.70
N GLU A 315 -0.51 -23.29 15.96
CA GLU A 315 -1.83 -23.47 16.57
C GLU A 315 -2.64 -22.17 16.57
N LYS A 316 -2.00 -21.05 17.01
CA LYS A 316 -2.66 -19.74 17.00
C LYS A 316 -2.91 -19.22 15.59
N ALA A 317 -2.08 -19.58 14.62
CA ALA A 317 -2.32 -19.25 13.22
C ALA A 317 -3.56 -19.98 12.71
N TYR A 318 -3.76 -21.22 13.10
CA TYR A 318 -4.95 -22.01 12.74
C TYR A 318 -6.22 -21.41 13.37
N GLU A 319 -6.17 -21.06 14.65
CA GLU A 319 -7.28 -20.34 15.32
C GLU A 319 -7.62 -19.03 14.59
N SER A 320 -6.61 -18.23 14.22
CA SER A 320 -6.83 -17.01 13.45
C SER A 320 -7.49 -17.28 12.10
N PHE A 321 -7.07 -18.33 11.38
CA PHE A 321 -7.72 -18.71 10.13
C PHE A 321 -9.15 -19.21 10.33
N LYS A 322 -9.43 -20.00 11.37
CA LYS A 322 -10.81 -20.43 11.71
C LYS A 322 -11.75 -19.26 11.96
N ILE A 323 -11.25 -18.19 12.58
CA ILE A 323 -12.02 -16.96 12.80
C ILE A 323 -12.27 -16.19 11.49
N LEU A 324 -11.30 -16.21 10.57
CA LEU A 324 -11.32 -15.42 9.33
C LEU A 324 -11.91 -16.13 8.12
N ARG A 325 -12.22 -17.43 8.22
CA ARG A 325 -12.75 -18.24 7.12
C ARG A 325 -14.10 -18.83 7.48
N PRO A 326 -14.99 -19.00 6.50
CA PRO A 326 -16.32 -19.58 6.72
C PRO A 326 -16.30 -21.05 7.19
N THR A 327 -15.28 -21.83 6.79
CA THR A 327 -15.21 -23.27 7.06
C THR A 327 -13.80 -23.71 7.46
N ASP A 328 -13.72 -24.80 8.23
CA ASP A 328 -12.45 -25.36 8.71
C ASP A 328 -11.57 -25.86 7.55
N ILE A 329 -12.17 -26.36 6.46
CA ILE A 329 -11.42 -26.81 5.29
C ILE A 329 -10.69 -25.63 4.58
N GLN A 330 -11.35 -24.47 4.49
CA GLN A 330 -10.71 -23.26 3.95
C GLN A 330 -9.61 -22.76 4.88
N ALA A 331 -9.81 -22.82 6.20
CA ALA A 331 -8.81 -22.44 7.18
C ALA A 331 -7.58 -23.36 7.14
N ALA A 332 -7.76 -24.67 7.05
CA ALA A 332 -6.68 -25.65 6.95
C ALA A 332 -5.93 -25.53 5.61
N ARG A 333 -6.65 -25.34 4.50
CA ARG A 333 -6.08 -25.08 3.18
C ARG A 333 -5.16 -23.86 3.21
N ASP A 334 -5.66 -22.73 3.70
CA ASP A 334 -4.94 -21.46 3.70
C ASP A 334 -3.75 -21.49 4.67
N LEU A 335 -3.89 -22.16 5.82
CA LEU A 335 -2.79 -22.35 6.78
C LEU A 335 -1.66 -23.18 6.17
N TYR A 336 -1.97 -24.36 5.60
CA TYR A 336 -0.94 -25.23 5.06
C TYR A 336 -0.22 -24.59 3.86
N TYR A 337 -0.99 -23.97 2.96
CA TYR A 337 -0.42 -23.20 1.85
C TYR A 337 0.51 -22.07 2.33
N ALA A 338 0.05 -21.27 3.29
CA ALA A 338 0.84 -20.17 3.85
C ALA A 338 2.10 -20.69 4.57
N TYR A 339 2.01 -21.84 5.27
CA TYR A 339 3.15 -22.48 5.94
C TYR A 339 4.22 -22.88 4.92
N VAL A 340 3.83 -23.60 3.86
CA VAL A 340 4.78 -24.04 2.83
C VAL A 340 5.40 -22.84 2.11
N ALA A 341 4.62 -21.81 1.80
CA ALA A 341 5.11 -20.58 1.19
C ALA A 341 6.15 -19.85 2.08
N VAL A 342 5.87 -19.74 3.39
CA VAL A 342 6.81 -19.11 4.36
C VAL A 342 8.09 -19.95 4.51
N GLN A 343 8.00 -21.28 4.52
CA GLN A 343 9.18 -22.14 4.58
C GLN A 343 10.06 -22.00 3.32
N LEU A 344 9.43 -21.92 2.16
CA LEU A 344 10.14 -21.68 0.90
C LEU A 344 10.85 -20.32 0.90
N GLU A 345 10.15 -19.28 1.34
CA GLU A 345 10.72 -17.93 1.48
C GLU A 345 11.91 -17.91 2.45
N ARG A 346 11.82 -18.59 3.60
CA ARG A 346 12.94 -18.76 4.55
C ARG A 346 14.14 -19.44 3.91
N LYS A 347 13.93 -20.48 3.09
CA LYS A 347 15.03 -21.17 2.38
C LYS A 347 15.76 -20.25 1.40
N ILE A 348 15.02 -19.49 0.60
CA ILE A 348 15.60 -18.59 -0.40
C ILE A 348 16.30 -17.39 0.24
N ASN A 349 15.79 -16.92 1.36
CA ASN A 349 16.36 -15.79 2.10
C ASN A 349 17.41 -16.24 3.13
N LYS A 350 17.74 -17.54 3.22
CA LYS A 350 18.75 -18.05 4.16
C LYS A 350 20.10 -17.35 3.91
N GLY A 351 20.61 -16.68 4.93
CA GLY A 351 21.88 -15.94 4.86
C GLY A 351 21.79 -14.53 4.26
N LYS A 352 20.61 -14.06 3.85
CA LYS A 352 20.42 -12.70 3.37
C LYS A 352 19.97 -11.77 4.51
N ASN A 353 20.63 -10.64 4.63
CA ASN A 353 20.24 -9.57 5.54
C ASN A 353 19.42 -8.51 4.80
N PHE A 354 18.73 -7.65 5.54
CA PHE A 354 17.98 -6.52 4.98
C PHE A 354 18.83 -5.71 3.98
N PHE A 355 20.07 -5.37 4.31
CA PHE A 355 20.96 -4.63 3.42
C PHE A 355 21.29 -5.38 2.13
N THR A 356 21.45 -6.70 2.19
CA THR A 356 21.69 -7.52 1.00
C THR A 356 20.47 -7.50 0.08
N MET A 357 19.27 -7.69 0.63
CA MET A 357 18.02 -7.61 -0.12
C MET A 357 17.77 -6.20 -0.69
N PHE A 358 18.11 -5.16 0.07
CA PHE A 358 18.04 -3.78 -0.40
C PHE A 358 18.98 -3.52 -1.58
N LEU A 359 20.23 -4.02 -1.52
CA LEU A 359 21.17 -3.93 -2.63
C LEU A 359 20.69 -4.73 -3.86
N GLU A 360 20.01 -5.86 -3.67
CA GLU A 360 19.43 -6.65 -4.77
C GLU A 360 18.39 -5.85 -5.58
N LEU A 361 17.73 -4.86 -4.99
CA LEU A 361 16.82 -3.96 -5.72
C LEU A 361 17.53 -3.20 -6.85
N PHE A 362 18.81 -2.91 -6.71
CA PHE A 362 19.60 -2.11 -7.64
C PHE A 362 20.58 -2.93 -8.47
N THR A 363 21.04 -4.07 -7.97
CA THR A 363 22.05 -4.91 -8.63
C THR A 363 21.45 -5.95 -9.57
N VAL A 364 20.36 -6.59 -9.17
CA VAL A 364 19.69 -7.60 -10.01
C VAL A 364 18.90 -6.91 -11.13
N PRO A 365 19.18 -7.19 -12.42
CA PRO A 365 18.57 -6.46 -13.53
C PRO A 365 17.04 -6.45 -13.55
N ARG A 366 16.40 -7.55 -13.17
CA ARG A 366 14.94 -7.67 -13.04
C ARG A 366 14.42 -6.76 -11.94
N ASN A 367 15.01 -6.84 -10.75
CA ASN A 367 14.60 -6.05 -9.58
C ASN A 367 14.83 -4.56 -9.83
N ARG A 368 15.96 -4.19 -10.44
CA ARG A 368 16.26 -2.80 -10.79
C ARG A 368 15.21 -2.18 -11.72
N ARG A 369 14.65 -2.95 -12.67
CA ARG A 369 13.58 -2.45 -13.54
C ARG A 369 12.26 -2.28 -12.81
N ALA A 370 11.92 -3.23 -11.93
CA ALA A 370 10.76 -3.11 -11.05
C ALA A 370 10.91 -1.90 -10.11
N THR A 371 12.10 -1.72 -9.54
CA THR A 371 12.42 -0.57 -8.68
C THR A 371 12.29 0.74 -9.43
N LEU A 372 12.79 0.82 -10.67
CA LEU A 372 12.66 2.02 -11.50
C LEU A 372 11.19 2.34 -11.80
N ALA A 373 10.42 1.35 -12.22
CA ALA A 373 9.00 1.54 -12.54
C ALA A 373 8.18 1.94 -11.30
N SER A 374 8.40 1.25 -10.16
CA SER A 374 7.80 1.60 -8.87
C SER A 374 8.20 3.00 -8.42
N TRP A 375 9.48 3.36 -8.56
CA TRP A 375 9.95 4.70 -8.20
C TRP A 375 9.28 5.79 -9.04
N ILE A 376 9.11 5.58 -10.36
CA ILE A 376 8.43 6.54 -11.24
C ILE A 376 7.00 6.77 -10.78
N VAL A 377 6.21 5.72 -10.54
CA VAL A 377 4.80 5.88 -10.18
C VAL A 377 4.65 6.51 -8.79
N MET A 378 5.50 6.16 -7.82
CA MET A 378 5.48 6.73 -6.47
C MET A 378 5.96 8.18 -6.41
N PHE A 379 6.98 8.51 -7.21
CA PHE A 379 7.45 9.88 -7.38
C PHE A 379 6.37 10.76 -8.03
N MET A 380 5.78 10.27 -9.11
CA MET A 380 4.77 11.02 -9.84
C MET A 380 3.47 11.20 -9.05
N GLN A 381 3.10 10.27 -8.17
CA GLN A 381 1.98 10.46 -7.25
C GLN A 381 2.11 11.75 -6.43
N GLN A 382 3.33 12.12 -6.05
CA GLN A 382 3.56 13.35 -5.32
C GLN A 382 3.69 14.57 -6.25
N PHE A 383 4.45 14.42 -7.32
CA PHE A 383 4.75 15.51 -8.24
C PHE A 383 3.63 15.82 -9.25
N CYS A 384 2.54 15.03 -9.27
CA CYS A 384 1.31 15.44 -9.96
C CYS A 384 0.61 16.65 -9.30
N GLY A 385 0.98 16.99 -8.05
CA GLY A 385 0.49 18.20 -7.36
C GLY A 385 -0.76 18.00 -6.49
N VAL A 386 -1.27 16.78 -6.31
CA VAL A 386 -2.47 16.54 -5.48
C VAL A 386 -2.28 17.01 -4.05
N ASN A 387 -1.10 16.77 -3.46
CA ASN A 387 -0.86 17.13 -2.07
C ASN A 387 -0.70 18.64 -1.86
N VAL A 388 -0.39 19.41 -2.92
CA VAL A 388 -0.52 20.88 -2.90
C VAL A 388 -1.98 21.28 -2.66
N ILE A 389 -2.89 20.67 -3.39
CA ILE A 389 -4.33 20.92 -3.22
C ILE A 389 -4.78 20.45 -1.84
N ALA A 390 -4.40 19.26 -1.41
CA ALA A 390 -4.78 18.70 -0.12
C ALA A 390 -4.33 19.55 1.08
N TYR A 391 -3.11 20.12 1.02
CA TYR A 391 -2.52 20.84 2.17
C TYR A 391 -2.70 22.35 2.12
N TYR A 392 -2.91 22.93 0.95
CA TYR A 392 -2.90 24.39 0.75
C TYR A 392 -4.17 24.91 0.02
N SER A 393 -5.19 24.05 -0.23
CA SER A 393 -6.38 24.49 -0.97
C SER A 393 -7.08 25.69 -0.31
N THR A 394 -7.17 25.74 1.01
CA THR A 394 -7.79 26.86 1.72
C THR A 394 -7.04 28.16 1.43
N THR A 395 -5.71 28.16 1.49
CA THR A 395 -4.88 29.32 1.15
C THR A 395 -5.02 29.70 -0.32
N ILE A 396 -4.97 28.72 -1.22
CA ILE A 396 -5.14 28.94 -2.68
C ILE A 396 -6.51 29.58 -2.98
N PHE A 397 -7.57 29.12 -2.33
CA PHE A 397 -8.89 29.72 -2.48
C PHE A 397 -8.99 31.13 -1.90
N GLN A 398 -8.32 31.40 -0.77
CA GLN A 398 -8.21 32.78 -0.25
C GLN A 398 -7.46 33.70 -1.21
N ASP A 399 -6.35 33.25 -1.78
CA ASP A 399 -5.57 34.00 -2.77
C ASP A 399 -6.35 34.26 -4.06
N SER A 400 -7.31 33.38 -4.39
CA SER A 400 -8.21 33.58 -5.52
C SER A 400 -9.28 34.63 -5.26
N GLY A 401 -9.58 34.97 -3.98
CA GLY A 401 -10.54 35.99 -3.58
C GLY A 401 -11.68 35.50 -2.69
N TYR A 402 -11.65 34.25 -2.20
CA TYR A 402 -12.65 33.76 -1.23
C TYR A 402 -12.36 34.30 0.19
N SER A 403 -13.42 34.50 0.97
CA SER A 403 -13.32 34.64 2.42
C SER A 403 -12.85 33.32 3.05
N LEU A 404 -12.28 33.36 4.26
CA LEU A 404 -11.83 32.13 4.95
C LEU A 404 -12.94 31.08 5.04
N SER A 405 -14.16 31.48 5.40
CA SER A 405 -15.29 30.53 5.53
C SER A 405 -15.65 29.88 4.20
N THR A 406 -15.69 30.64 3.11
CA THR A 406 -15.99 30.12 1.79
C THR A 406 -14.82 29.28 1.25
N ALA A 407 -13.58 29.63 1.55
CA ALA A 407 -12.38 28.86 1.18
C ALA A 407 -12.38 27.49 1.86
N LEU A 408 -12.73 27.40 3.15
CA LEU A 408 -12.89 26.13 3.87
C LEU A 408 -14.00 25.27 3.27
N LEU A 409 -15.14 25.85 2.92
CA LEU A 409 -16.23 25.14 2.23
C LEU A 409 -15.80 24.62 0.85
N ALA A 410 -15.05 25.41 0.09
CA ALA A 410 -14.51 24.98 -1.21
C ALA A 410 -13.48 23.87 -1.04
N SER A 411 -12.62 23.93 -0.01
CA SER A 411 -11.67 22.86 0.32
C SER A 411 -12.38 21.57 0.75
N MET A 412 -13.50 21.68 1.47
CA MET A 412 -14.34 20.50 1.75
C MET A 412 -14.87 19.86 0.45
N GLY A 413 -15.22 20.67 -0.54
CA GLY A 413 -15.64 20.20 -1.86
C GLY A 413 -14.55 19.39 -2.58
N THR A 414 -13.28 19.79 -2.52
CA THR A 414 -12.16 18.99 -3.09
C THR A 414 -12.07 17.63 -2.43
N GLY A 415 -12.18 17.54 -1.10
CA GLY A 415 -12.16 16.29 -0.36
C GLY A 415 -13.33 15.36 -0.71
N ILE A 416 -14.53 15.92 -0.85
CA ILE A 416 -15.73 15.15 -1.25
C ILE A 416 -15.53 14.56 -2.65
N LEU A 417 -15.07 15.35 -3.61
CA LEU A 417 -14.84 14.89 -4.99
C LEU A 417 -13.74 13.83 -5.03
N ASN A 418 -12.65 14.02 -4.29
CA ASN A 418 -11.59 13.03 -4.19
C ASN A 418 -12.16 11.67 -3.73
N TRP A 419 -12.94 11.63 -2.65
CA TRP A 419 -13.51 10.39 -2.15
C TRP A 419 -14.53 9.77 -3.10
N VAL A 420 -15.47 10.55 -3.62
CA VAL A 420 -16.53 10.05 -4.52
C VAL A 420 -15.94 9.46 -5.80
N PHE A 421 -14.95 10.14 -6.40
CA PHE A 421 -14.33 9.67 -7.63
C PHE A 421 -13.22 8.61 -7.40
N ALA A 422 -12.85 8.31 -6.15
CA ALA A 422 -12.06 7.13 -5.82
C ALA A 422 -12.89 5.83 -5.87
N LEU A 423 -14.22 5.89 -5.71
CA LEU A 423 -15.08 4.69 -5.75
C LEU A 423 -15.01 3.93 -7.08
N PRO A 424 -15.10 4.58 -8.27
CA PRO A 424 -14.95 3.91 -9.55
C PRO A 424 -13.62 3.17 -9.72
N ALA A 425 -12.55 3.60 -9.04
CA ALA A 425 -11.24 2.97 -9.15
C ALA A 425 -11.26 1.49 -8.78
N VAL A 426 -12.12 1.09 -7.83
CA VAL A 426 -12.27 -0.31 -7.40
C VAL A 426 -12.60 -1.24 -8.58
N PHE A 427 -13.32 -0.73 -9.57
CA PHE A 427 -13.71 -1.49 -10.76
C PHE A 427 -12.80 -1.23 -11.97
N THR A 428 -12.28 -0.01 -12.09
CA THR A 428 -11.53 0.39 -13.28
C THR A 428 -10.09 -0.09 -13.26
N ILE A 429 -9.48 -0.26 -12.10
CA ILE A 429 -8.08 -0.69 -11.98
C ILE A 429 -7.84 -2.08 -12.58
N ASP A 430 -8.77 -3.01 -12.42
CA ASP A 430 -8.68 -4.36 -12.95
C ASP A 430 -9.22 -4.48 -14.38
N THR A 431 -10.13 -3.59 -14.79
CA THR A 431 -10.70 -3.61 -16.14
C THR A 431 -9.84 -2.86 -17.16
N TRP A 432 -9.32 -1.69 -16.83
CA TRP A 432 -8.50 -0.88 -17.75
C TRP A 432 -7.01 -1.17 -17.63
N GLY A 433 -6.54 -1.56 -16.46
CA GLY A 433 -5.12 -1.76 -16.16
C GLY A 433 -4.47 -0.54 -15.52
N ARG A 434 -3.33 -0.80 -14.87
CA ARG A 434 -2.62 0.19 -14.05
C ARG A 434 -1.99 1.28 -14.90
N ARG A 435 -1.22 0.87 -15.89
CA ARG A 435 -0.52 1.77 -16.81
C ARG A 435 -1.49 2.60 -17.66
N ASN A 436 -2.55 1.98 -18.17
CA ASN A 436 -3.52 2.67 -19.03
C ASN A 436 -4.28 3.74 -18.26
N LEU A 437 -4.63 3.51 -17.00
CA LEU A 437 -5.25 4.53 -16.13
C LEU A 437 -4.33 5.74 -15.98
N LEU A 438 -3.04 5.53 -15.71
CA LEU A 438 -2.06 6.62 -15.60
C LEU A 438 -1.93 7.40 -16.91
N LEU A 439 -1.78 6.71 -18.04
CA LEU A 439 -1.66 7.35 -19.35
C LEU A 439 -2.89 8.15 -19.74
N PHE A 440 -4.07 7.75 -19.28
CA PHE A 440 -5.31 8.48 -19.49
C PHE A 440 -5.42 9.70 -18.58
N THR A 441 -5.09 9.58 -17.29
CA THR A 441 -5.35 10.62 -16.30
C THR A 441 -4.32 11.75 -16.33
N PHE A 442 -3.02 11.49 -16.54
CA PHE A 442 -1.97 12.51 -16.51
C PHE A 442 -2.19 13.71 -17.46
N PRO A 443 -2.62 13.55 -18.72
CA PRO A 443 -2.88 14.69 -19.58
C PRO A 443 -3.98 15.60 -19.04
N PHE A 444 -5.03 15.03 -18.46
CA PHE A 444 -6.11 15.81 -17.85
C PHE A 444 -5.64 16.53 -16.58
N LEU A 445 -4.82 15.87 -15.76
CA LEU A 445 -4.20 16.52 -14.60
C LEU A 445 -3.39 17.75 -15.02
N ALA A 446 -2.58 17.63 -16.06
CA ALA A 446 -1.81 18.76 -16.59
C ALA A 446 -2.73 19.88 -17.10
N ILE A 447 -3.78 19.56 -17.86
CA ILE A 447 -4.74 20.54 -18.38
C ILE A 447 -5.42 21.31 -17.26
N PHE A 448 -5.90 20.61 -16.20
CA PHE A 448 -6.62 21.26 -15.11
C PHE A 448 -5.72 22.04 -14.16
N LEU A 449 -4.46 21.66 -14.01
CA LEU A 449 -3.46 22.49 -13.31
C LEU A 449 -3.12 23.75 -14.11
N PHE A 450 -2.91 23.66 -15.43
CA PHE A 450 -2.76 24.85 -16.27
C PHE A 450 -4.00 25.74 -16.22
N TRP A 451 -5.19 25.13 -16.28
CA TRP A 451 -6.44 25.86 -16.13
C TRP A 451 -6.49 26.63 -14.80
N SER A 452 -6.23 25.96 -13.68
CA SER A 452 -6.22 26.59 -12.36
C SER A 452 -5.18 27.70 -12.29
N GLY A 453 -3.95 27.47 -12.77
CA GLY A 453 -2.88 28.45 -12.78
C GLY A 453 -3.19 29.67 -13.65
N PHE A 454 -3.65 29.48 -14.87
CA PHE A 454 -3.99 30.58 -15.77
C PHE A 454 -5.23 31.37 -15.34
N SER A 455 -6.12 30.75 -14.55
CA SER A 455 -7.27 31.45 -13.97
C SER A 455 -6.87 32.59 -13.03
N PHE A 456 -5.64 32.57 -12.47
CA PHE A 456 -5.09 33.66 -11.68
C PHE A 456 -4.69 34.90 -12.52
N TRP A 457 -4.65 34.83 -13.85
CA TRP A 457 -4.49 35.99 -14.72
C TRP A 457 -5.77 36.81 -14.88
N ILE A 458 -6.92 36.24 -14.54
CA ILE A 458 -8.17 36.98 -14.48
C ILE A 458 -8.02 38.00 -13.35
N GLU A 459 -8.15 39.32 -13.65
CA GLU A 459 -8.02 40.35 -12.65
C GLU A 459 -9.01 40.14 -11.51
N PRO A 460 -8.58 40.33 -10.23
CA PRO A 460 -9.49 40.30 -9.11
C PRO A 460 -10.40 41.53 -9.23
N ASP A 461 -11.48 41.35 -9.95
CA ASP A 461 -12.38 42.43 -10.29
C ASP A 461 -13.19 42.96 -9.12
N VAL A 462 -13.56 44.23 -9.28
CA VAL A 462 -14.76 44.91 -8.82
C VAL A 462 -15.71 44.02 -7.98
N PRO A 463 -16.28 44.50 -6.90
CA PRO A 463 -16.87 43.75 -5.79
C PRO A 463 -17.85 42.58 -6.14
N ASP A 464 -18.17 42.34 -7.41
CA ASP A 464 -19.12 41.32 -7.84
C ASP A 464 -18.59 40.28 -8.86
N SER A 465 -17.32 40.30 -9.26
CA SER A 465 -16.78 39.33 -10.22
C SER A 465 -16.29 38.06 -9.57
N LYS A 466 -17.18 37.08 -9.42
CA LYS A 466 -16.86 35.73 -8.96
C LYS A 466 -16.18 34.86 -10.03
N LYS A 467 -15.77 35.41 -11.18
CA LYS A 467 -15.23 34.66 -12.33
C LYS A 467 -13.91 33.96 -12.02
N ARG A 468 -12.92 34.69 -11.50
CA ARG A 468 -11.61 34.12 -11.14
C ARG A 468 -11.77 32.97 -10.16
N VAL A 469 -12.53 33.20 -9.11
CA VAL A 469 -12.79 32.22 -8.06
C VAL A 469 -13.48 30.97 -8.60
N ALA A 470 -14.53 31.15 -9.42
CA ALA A 470 -15.23 30.02 -10.04
C ALA A 470 -14.33 29.20 -10.96
N MET A 471 -13.46 29.87 -11.76
CA MET A 471 -12.54 29.19 -12.67
C MET A 471 -11.45 28.42 -11.93
N VAL A 472 -10.87 28.98 -10.87
CA VAL A 472 -9.89 28.29 -10.02
C VAL A 472 -10.53 27.08 -9.35
N THR A 473 -11.72 27.26 -8.77
CA THR A 473 -12.46 26.17 -8.12
C THR A 473 -12.81 25.06 -9.09
N ALA A 474 -13.30 25.38 -10.30
CA ALA A 474 -13.61 24.39 -11.32
C ALA A 474 -12.37 23.60 -11.75
N GLY A 475 -11.24 24.27 -11.96
CA GLY A 475 -9.98 23.62 -12.32
C GLY A 475 -9.50 22.65 -11.24
N MET A 476 -9.52 23.05 -9.96
CA MET A 476 -9.12 22.20 -8.84
C MET A 476 -10.10 21.00 -8.66
N TYR A 477 -11.39 21.21 -8.80
CA TYR A 477 -12.40 20.14 -8.69
C TYR A 477 -12.26 19.11 -9.81
N LEU A 478 -12.07 19.57 -11.04
CA LEU A 478 -11.85 18.67 -12.18
C LEU A 478 -10.51 17.92 -12.07
N PHE A 479 -9.49 18.55 -11.49
CA PHE A 479 -8.25 17.86 -11.18
C PHE A 479 -8.48 16.66 -10.25
N GLU A 480 -9.23 16.84 -9.14
CA GLU A 480 -9.55 15.75 -8.21
C GLU A 480 -10.35 14.62 -8.87
N VAL A 481 -11.29 14.95 -9.76
CA VAL A 481 -12.10 13.98 -10.51
C VAL A 481 -11.22 13.01 -11.33
N PHE A 482 -10.14 13.50 -11.93
CA PHE A 482 -9.25 12.68 -12.73
C PHE A 482 -8.09 12.07 -11.94
N TYR A 483 -7.66 12.70 -10.85
CA TYR A 483 -6.64 12.16 -9.96
C TYR A 483 -7.11 10.89 -9.25
N SER A 484 -8.31 10.94 -8.70
CA SER A 484 -8.81 9.92 -7.76
C SER A 484 -8.87 8.50 -8.34
N PRO A 485 -9.30 8.25 -9.60
CA PRO A 485 -9.30 6.89 -10.16
C PRO A 485 -7.93 6.43 -10.68
N GLY A 486 -7.00 7.34 -10.98
CA GLY A 486 -5.68 7.06 -11.57
C GLY A 486 -4.57 7.02 -10.54
N GLU A 487 -3.95 8.16 -10.29
CA GLU A 487 -2.77 8.29 -9.42
C GLU A 487 -3.05 8.02 -7.94
N GLY A 488 -4.30 8.02 -7.49
CA GLY A 488 -4.65 7.65 -6.13
C GLY A 488 -4.23 6.20 -5.80
N PRO A 489 -4.91 5.20 -6.37
CA PRO A 489 -4.72 3.79 -6.02
C PRO A 489 -3.59 3.09 -6.78
N VAL A 490 -3.28 3.52 -8.01
CA VAL A 490 -2.37 2.79 -8.90
C VAL A 490 -0.95 2.66 -8.35
N PRO A 491 -0.28 3.69 -7.79
CA PRO A 491 1.12 3.59 -7.38
C PRO A 491 1.40 2.50 -6.37
N PHE A 492 0.56 2.38 -5.33
CA PHE A 492 0.71 1.35 -4.30
C PHE A 492 0.42 -0.05 -4.84
N THR A 493 -0.67 -0.20 -5.62
CA THR A 493 -1.03 -1.49 -6.22
C THR A 493 0.04 -1.95 -7.20
N TYR A 494 0.48 -1.06 -8.09
CA TYR A 494 1.54 -1.34 -9.06
C TYR A 494 2.85 -1.77 -8.39
N SER A 495 3.27 -1.06 -7.35
CA SER A 495 4.50 -1.37 -6.64
C SER A 495 4.44 -2.72 -5.95
N ALA A 496 3.29 -3.07 -5.36
CA ALA A 496 3.08 -4.38 -4.73
C ALA A 496 3.13 -5.53 -5.75
N GLU A 497 2.70 -5.31 -6.99
CA GLU A 497 2.73 -6.30 -8.08
C GLU A 497 4.11 -6.42 -8.73
N ALA A 498 4.82 -5.29 -8.91
CA ALA A 498 6.08 -5.23 -9.65
C ALA A 498 7.23 -5.98 -8.97
N PHE A 499 7.27 -6.00 -7.62
CA PHE A 499 8.34 -6.65 -6.89
C PHE A 499 8.15 -8.17 -6.74
N PRO A 500 9.20 -8.98 -6.99
CA PRO A 500 9.16 -10.42 -6.71
C PRO A 500 9.01 -10.68 -5.22
N LEU A 501 8.39 -11.82 -4.87
CA LEU A 501 8.00 -12.15 -3.51
C LEU A 501 9.16 -12.03 -2.49
N HIS A 502 10.37 -12.51 -2.86
CA HIS A 502 11.51 -12.57 -1.95
C HIS A 502 12.10 -11.19 -1.54
N VAL A 503 11.88 -10.14 -2.33
CA VAL A 503 12.32 -8.75 -2.01
C VAL A 503 11.14 -7.78 -1.90
N ARG A 504 9.91 -8.26 -1.96
CA ARG A 504 8.71 -7.41 -1.99
C ARG A 504 8.59 -6.50 -0.77
N GLU A 505 8.86 -7.00 0.43
CA GLU A 505 8.76 -6.20 1.66
C GLU A 505 9.77 -5.03 1.64
N VAL A 506 11.00 -5.30 1.23
CA VAL A 506 12.04 -4.27 1.12
C VAL A 506 11.74 -3.30 -0.02
N GLY A 507 11.25 -3.81 -1.16
CA GLY A 507 10.83 -3.01 -2.30
C GLY A 507 9.67 -2.08 -1.98
N MET A 508 8.66 -2.56 -1.23
CA MET A 508 7.53 -1.74 -0.77
C MET A 508 7.97 -0.70 0.26
N SER A 509 8.90 -1.02 1.15
CA SER A 509 9.48 -0.05 2.09
C SER A 509 10.19 1.08 1.35
N TRP A 510 10.99 0.74 0.32
CA TRP A 510 11.63 1.72 -0.56
C TRP A 510 10.61 2.60 -1.30
N ALA A 511 9.57 1.98 -1.87
CA ALA A 511 8.50 2.68 -2.59
C ALA A 511 7.76 3.67 -1.66
N THR A 512 7.37 3.23 -0.47
CA THR A 512 6.69 4.06 0.53
C THR A 512 7.59 5.18 1.06
N ALA A 513 8.87 4.90 1.32
CA ALA A 513 9.83 5.92 1.72
C ALA A 513 10.04 6.98 0.63
N THR A 514 10.04 6.58 -0.64
CA THR A 514 10.08 7.50 -1.78
C THR A 514 8.86 8.43 -1.76
N THR A 515 7.67 7.91 -1.61
CA THR A 515 6.42 8.69 -1.51
C THR A 515 6.52 9.75 -0.43
N TRP A 516 6.89 9.38 0.80
CA TRP A 516 6.98 10.32 1.91
C TRP A 516 8.12 11.33 1.77
N CYS A 517 9.25 10.93 1.20
CA CYS A 517 10.36 11.84 0.91
C CYS A 517 9.93 12.95 -0.05
N PHE A 518 9.30 12.60 -1.17
CA PHE A 518 8.83 13.59 -2.13
C PHE A 518 7.61 14.36 -1.65
N ASN A 519 6.79 13.80 -0.77
CA ASN A 519 5.73 14.52 -0.09
C ASN A 519 6.30 15.64 0.82
N PHE A 520 7.36 15.34 1.58
CA PHE A 520 8.06 16.37 2.33
C PHE A 520 8.63 17.47 1.43
N ILE A 521 9.33 17.11 0.35
CA ILE A 521 9.92 18.07 -0.59
C ILE A 521 8.83 18.97 -1.17
N LEU A 522 7.70 18.41 -1.60
CA LEU A 522 6.57 19.16 -2.11
C LEU A 522 6.00 20.12 -1.08
N SER A 523 5.71 19.61 0.12
CA SER A 523 5.12 20.41 1.20
C SER A 523 6.03 21.55 1.64
N PHE A 524 7.36 21.31 1.68
CA PHE A 524 8.36 22.30 2.04
C PHE A 524 8.56 23.35 0.95
N THR A 525 8.56 22.96 -0.32
CA THR A 525 8.90 23.85 -1.43
C THR A 525 7.71 24.66 -1.96
N TRP A 526 6.48 24.24 -1.72
CA TRP A 526 5.29 24.90 -2.26
C TRP A 526 5.18 26.38 -1.87
N PRO A 527 5.30 26.79 -0.58
CA PRO A 527 5.23 28.23 -0.24
C PRO A 527 6.26 29.06 -0.99
N HIS A 528 7.47 28.52 -1.13
CA HIS A 528 8.56 29.18 -1.86
C HIS A 528 8.33 29.27 -3.37
N LEU A 529 7.75 28.22 -3.98
CA LEU A 529 7.34 28.25 -5.38
C LEU A 529 6.22 29.28 -5.60
N LEU A 530 5.28 29.38 -4.66
CA LEU A 530 4.17 30.31 -4.75
C LEU A 530 4.66 31.76 -4.65
N SER A 531 5.58 32.06 -3.74
CA SER A 531 6.14 33.40 -3.57
C SER A 531 7.01 33.82 -4.76
N THR A 532 7.80 32.88 -5.33
CA THR A 532 8.76 33.17 -6.41
C THR A 532 8.08 33.20 -7.79
N PHE A 533 7.28 32.19 -8.11
CA PHE A 533 6.69 32.02 -9.46
C PHE A 533 5.25 32.51 -9.55
N LYS A 534 4.67 33.02 -8.46
CA LYS A 534 3.25 33.35 -8.34
C LYS A 534 2.36 32.09 -8.58
N PRO A 535 1.05 32.15 -8.32
CA PRO A 535 0.19 31.00 -8.52
C PRO A 535 0.27 30.39 -9.93
N GLN A 536 0.34 31.25 -10.97
CA GLN A 536 0.40 30.79 -12.36
C GLN A 536 1.61 29.89 -12.64
N GLY A 537 2.79 30.32 -12.20
CA GLY A 537 4.02 29.57 -12.39
C GLY A 537 4.11 28.34 -11.50
N ALA A 538 3.62 28.42 -10.26
CA ALA A 538 3.62 27.30 -9.32
C ALA A 538 2.72 26.13 -9.81
N PHE A 539 1.51 26.43 -10.27
CA PHE A 539 0.65 25.42 -10.89
C PHE A 539 1.22 24.92 -12.23
N GLY A 540 1.80 25.83 -13.04
CA GLY A 540 2.48 25.47 -14.28
C GLY A 540 3.65 24.52 -14.07
N TRP A 541 4.39 24.64 -12.97
CA TRP A 541 5.46 23.72 -12.57
C TRP A 541 4.94 22.29 -12.40
N TYR A 542 3.88 22.10 -11.62
CA TYR A 542 3.30 20.76 -11.44
C TYR A 542 2.61 20.22 -12.69
N ALA A 543 1.99 21.08 -13.49
CA ALA A 543 1.44 20.70 -14.78
C ALA A 543 2.53 20.18 -15.74
N ALA A 544 3.70 20.81 -15.75
CA ALA A 544 4.85 20.34 -16.53
C ALA A 544 5.34 18.96 -16.04
N TRP A 545 5.37 18.74 -14.72
CA TRP A 545 5.70 17.43 -14.16
C TRP A 545 4.66 16.36 -14.53
N CYS A 546 3.37 16.68 -14.59
CA CYS A 546 2.36 15.74 -15.10
C CYS A 546 2.65 15.31 -16.55
N LEU A 547 3.07 16.22 -17.43
CA LEU A 547 3.46 15.90 -18.80
C LEU A 547 4.74 15.05 -18.85
N ILE A 548 5.74 15.39 -18.04
CA ILE A 548 6.96 14.57 -17.88
C ILE A 548 6.59 13.18 -17.37
N GLY A 549 5.72 13.09 -16.36
CA GLY A 549 5.23 11.84 -15.80
C GLY A 549 4.51 10.98 -16.82
N TRP A 550 3.68 11.60 -17.65
CA TRP A 550 3.03 10.90 -18.77
C TRP A 550 4.06 10.24 -19.70
N VAL A 551 5.12 10.95 -20.08
CA VAL A 551 6.21 10.41 -20.91
C VAL A 551 6.97 9.31 -20.17
N LEU A 552 7.28 9.49 -18.87
CA LEU A 552 7.98 8.49 -18.06
C LEU A 552 7.16 7.19 -17.92
N VAL A 553 5.87 7.32 -17.67
CA VAL A 553 4.95 6.16 -17.60
C VAL A 553 4.86 5.47 -18.97
N LEU A 554 4.74 6.24 -20.05
CA LEU A 554 4.69 5.68 -21.40
C LEU A 554 5.92 4.83 -21.73
N LEU A 555 7.12 5.29 -21.36
CA LEU A 555 8.38 4.68 -21.78
C LEU A 555 8.91 3.62 -20.82
N PHE A 556 8.67 3.75 -19.51
CA PHE A 556 9.37 2.97 -18.49
C PHE A 556 8.48 2.11 -17.59
N VAL A 557 7.16 2.34 -17.61
CA VAL A 557 6.22 1.60 -16.76
C VAL A 557 5.51 0.55 -17.60
N PRO A 558 5.84 -0.75 -17.47
CA PRO A 558 5.09 -1.81 -18.13
C PRO A 558 3.72 -2.03 -17.49
N GLU A 559 2.77 -2.63 -18.22
CA GLU A 559 1.48 -3.03 -17.67
C GLU A 559 1.63 -4.29 -16.83
N THR A 560 0.94 -4.32 -15.67
CA THR A 560 0.96 -5.45 -14.72
C THR A 560 -0.41 -6.14 -14.58
N LYS A 561 -1.44 -5.61 -15.25
CA LYS A 561 -2.82 -6.09 -15.16
C LYS A 561 -2.93 -7.57 -15.53
N ALA A 562 -3.57 -8.35 -14.64
CA ALA A 562 -3.94 -9.76 -14.86
C ALA A 562 -2.76 -10.66 -15.29
N LEU A 563 -1.53 -10.29 -14.93
CA LEU A 563 -0.34 -11.10 -15.18
C LEU A 563 -0.03 -11.99 -13.98
N THR A 564 0.34 -13.23 -14.26
CA THR A 564 0.90 -14.15 -13.29
C THR A 564 2.30 -13.71 -12.87
N LEU A 565 2.83 -14.26 -11.77
CA LEU A 565 4.19 -13.94 -11.32
C LEU A 565 5.26 -14.30 -12.36
N GLU A 566 5.03 -15.39 -13.13
CA GLU A 566 5.92 -15.81 -14.22
C GLU A 566 5.92 -14.82 -15.38
N GLU A 567 4.74 -14.37 -15.77
CA GLU A 567 4.60 -13.38 -16.84
C GLU A 567 5.18 -12.03 -16.44
N LEU A 568 5.01 -11.62 -15.18
CA LEU A 568 5.65 -10.43 -14.62
C LEU A 568 7.18 -10.54 -14.66
N ASP A 569 7.73 -11.73 -14.42
CA ASP A 569 9.17 -11.96 -14.57
C ASP A 569 9.64 -11.78 -16.02
N GLN A 570 8.89 -12.31 -16.98
CA GLN A 570 9.20 -12.11 -18.39
C GLN A 570 9.15 -10.63 -18.77
N VAL A 571 8.11 -9.92 -18.31
CA VAL A 571 7.92 -8.49 -18.55
C VAL A 571 9.10 -7.67 -18.02
N PHE A 572 9.46 -7.89 -16.76
CA PHE A 572 10.57 -7.17 -16.12
C PHE A 572 11.97 -7.71 -16.51
N SER A 573 12.05 -8.85 -17.21
CA SER A 573 13.32 -9.36 -17.76
C SER A 573 13.71 -8.70 -19.08
N VAL A 574 12.78 -8.06 -19.77
CA VAL A 574 13.07 -7.30 -21.00
C VAL A 574 13.85 -6.02 -20.68
N SER A 575 14.88 -5.72 -21.49
CA SER A 575 15.67 -4.51 -21.25
C SER A 575 14.84 -3.22 -21.43
N THR A 576 15.05 -2.24 -20.55
CA THR A 576 14.34 -0.96 -20.55
C THR A 576 14.40 -0.24 -21.90
N ARG A 577 15.54 -0.33 -22.62
CA ARG A 577 15.68 0.26 -23.96
C ARG A 577 14.76 -0.40 -24.99
N LYS A 578 14.65 -1.74 -24.98
CA LYS A 578 13.77 -2.48 -25.90
C LYS A 578 12.32 -2.14 -25.60
N HIS A 579 11.95 -2.12 -24.32
CA HIS A 579 10.61 -1.73 -23.87
C HIS A 579 10.26 -0.31 -24.34
N ALA A 580 11.10 0.69 -24.02
CA ALA A 580 10.88 2.09 -24.43
C ALA A 580 10.78 2.26 -25.95
N SER A 581 11.66 1.60 -26.72
CA SER A 581 11.60 1.63 -28.19
C SER A 581 10.30 1.06 -28.73
N TYR A 582 9.82 -0.06 -28.17
CA TYR A 582 8.53 -0.63 -28.58
C TYR A 582 7.37 0.30 -28.23
N GLN A 583 7.35 0.86 -27.02
CA GLN A 583 6.29 1.76 -26.58
C GLN A 583 6.22 3.03 -27.42
N LEU A 584 7.37 3.57 -27.82
CA LEU A 584 7.42 4.72 -28.73
C LEU A 584 6.84 4.37 -30.11
N LYS A 585 7.19 3.20 -30.66
CA LYS A 585 6.60 2.71 -31.92
C LYS A 585 5.09 2.50 -31.81
N SER A 586 4.66 1.93 -30.67
CA SER A 586 3.24 1.73 -30.36
C SER A 586 2.48 3.05 -30.27
N ALA A 587 3.03 4.06 -29.59
CA ALA A 587 2.42 5.38 -29.50
C ALA A 587 2.28 6.05 -30.87
N VAL A 588 3.32 5.98 -31.70
CA VAL A 588 3.28 6.50 -33.08
C VAL A 588 2.25 5.73 -33.94
N TRP A 589 2.16 4.40 -33.75
CA TRP A 589 1.18 3.59 -34.47
C TRP A 589 -0.25 3.97 -34.07
N HIS A 590 -0.57 4.09 -32.75
CA HIS A 590 -1.87 4.51 -32.28
C HIS A 590 -2.23 5.91 -32.76
N PHE A 591 -1.28 6.84 -32.75
CA PHE A 591 -1.48 8.18 -33.28
C PHE A 591 -1.87 8.14 -34.77
N ARG A 592 -1.16 7.34 -35.59
CA ARG A 592 -1.48 7.20 -37.00
C ARG A 592 -2.84 6.56 -37.26
N VAL A 593 -3.20 5.53 -36.48
CA VAL A 593 -4.48 4.81 -36.65
C VAL A 593 -5.65 5.66 -36.14
N TRP A 594 -5.55 6.25 -34.97
CA TRP A 594 -6.69 6.93 -34.33
C TRP A 594 -6.85 8.39 -34.74
N ILE A 595 -5.75 9.12 -34.85
CA ILE A 595 -5.77 10.55 -35.19
C ILE A 595 -5.72 10.75 -36.69
N LEU A 596 -4.75 10.11 -37.38
CA LEU A 596 -4.60 10.23 -38.82
C LEU A 596 -5.47 9.25 -39.62
N ARG A 597 -6.21 8.37 -38.94
CA ARG A 597 -7.13 7.34 -39.50
C ARG A 597 -6.49 6.49 -40.62
N GLN A 598 -5.19 6.23 -40.52
CA GLN A 598 -4.46 5.36 -41.45
C GLN A 598 -4.76 3.89 -41.13
N LYS A 599 -5.01 3.09 -42.17
CA LYS A 599 -5.09 1.63 -42.05
C LYS A 599 -3.66 1.07 -42.04
N LEU A 600 -3.23 0.59 -40.87
CA LEU A 600 -1.92 -0.03 -40.66
C LEU A 600 -2.11 -1.45 -40.15
N ASP A 601 -1.17 -2.34 -40.47
CA ASP A 601 -1.15 -3.68 -39.89
C ASP A 601 -1.01 -3.63 -38.38
N PRO A 602 -1.61 -4.58 -37.64
CA PRO A 602 -1.50 -4.63 -36.17
C PRO A 602 -0.04 -4.79 -35.75
N LEU A 603 0.36 -4.06 -34.72
CA LEU A 603 1.69 -4.18 -34.14
C LEU A 603 1.91 -5.60 -33.61
N PRO A 604 3.09 -6.20 -33.84
CA PRO A 604 3.41 -7.49 -33.23
C PRO A 604 3.37 -7.39 -31.69
N LYS A 605 2.78 -8.38 -31.03
CA LYS A 605 2.74 -8.47 -29.57
C LYS A 605 4.18 -8.51 -29.04
N PHE A 606 4.48 -7.68 -28.03
CA PHE A 606 5.84 -7.53 -27.51
C PHE A 606 6.22 -8.63 -26.52
N TYR A 607 5.26 -9.14 -25.76
CA TYR A 607 5.45 -10.23 -24.81
C TYR A 607 4.82 -11.52 -25.36
N GLN A 608 5.61 -12.60 -25.39
CA GLN A 608 5.09 -13.93 -25.73
C GLN A 608 4.34 -14.45 -24.49
N GLY A 609 3.07 -14.52 -24.48
CA GLY A 609 2.22 -14.86 -23.33
C GLY A 609 1.00 -13.96 -23.22
N ALA A 610 0.99 -12.84 -23.94
CA ALA A 610 -0.17 -11.94 -24.00
C ALA A 610 -1.41 -12.53 -24.73
N GLU A 611 -1.41 -13.79 -25.06
CA GLU A 611 -2.58 -14.46 -25.69
C GLU A 611 -3.76 -14.52 -24.74
N HIS A 612 -3.52 -14.70 -23.43
CA HIS A 612 -4.57 -14.68 -22.41
C HIS A 612 -5.23 -13.31 -22.24
N LEU A 613 -4.52 -12.22 -22.51
CA LEU A 613 -5.06 -10.85 -22.39
C LEU A 613 -6.07 -10.50 -23.49
N ALA A 614 -6.00 -11.13 -24.65
CA ALA A 614 -6.95 -10.90 -25.74
C ALA A 614 -8.29 -11.63 -25.50
N GLU A 615 -8.25 -12.81 -24.90
CA GLU A 615 -9.46 -13.61 -24.64
C GLU A 615 -10.30 -13.06 -23.45
N VAL A 616 -9.63 -12.52 -22.42
CA VAL A 616 -10.33 -11.90 -21.27
C VAL A 616 -10.98 -10.55 -21.65
N GLY A 617 -10.45 -9.85 -22.63
CA GLY A 617 -11.05 -8.61 -23.18
C GLY A 617 -12.33 -8.86 -23.97
N ASP A 618 -12.40 -9.96 -24.72
CA ASP A 618 -13.57 -10.31 -25.54
C ASP A 618 -14.71 -10.96 -24.73
N THR A 619 -14.42 -11.59 -23.59
CA THR A 619 -15.46 -12.15 -22.70
C THR A 619 -16.09 -11.11 -21.77
N ALA A 620 -15.43 -9.98 -21.52
CA ALA A 620 -15.98 -8.87 -20.74
C ALA A 620 -16.84 -7.89 -21.58
N SER A 621 -16.87 -8.05 -22.92
CA SER A 621 -17.68 -7.24 -23.84
C SER A 621 -18.90 -7.99 -24.39
N LYS A 622 -19.18 -9.21 -23.93
CA LYS A 622 -20.42 -9.95 -24.10
C LYS A 622 -21.09 -10.14 -22.74
#